data_05fd9f72df62de307ab191d3f705a77b
#
_entry.id   05fd9f72df62de307ab191d3f705a77b
#
_cell.length_a   1.000
_cell.length_b   1.000
_cell.length_c   1.000
_cell.angle_alpha   90.00
_cell.angle_beta   90.00
_cell.angle_gamma   90.00
#
_symmetry.space_group_name_H-M   'P 1'
#
loop_
_entity.id
_entity.type
_entity.pdbx_description
1 polymer ?
#
loop_
_entity_poly.entity_id
_entity_poly.type
_entity_poly.pdbx_seq_one_letter_code
_entity_poly.pdbx_strand_id
1 'polypeptide(L)'
;MFEKYIQQHLIQPTFVIDYPKELSPLAKYNFHNKKITERFEFYVAGKEIANAYSELNDPIEQYERFMKQTTDEEKMVLNLEFITALEYGMPPTGGLGIGIDRLCMILTNNNSIRDVILFPLLKPNK
;
A
#
# COMPACT_ATOMS: atom_id res chain seq x y z
N MET A 1 10.67 -5.33 -10.00
CA MET A 1 12.13 -5.15 -9.88
C MET A 1 12.56 -4.78 -8.47
N PHE A 2 11.97 -3.77 -7.84
CA PHE A 2 12.32 -3.31 -6.49
C PHE A 2 12.31 -4.46 -5.47
N GLU A 3 11.21 -5.19 -5.31
CA GLU A 3 11.07 -6.31 -4.37
C GLU A 3 12.16 -7.37 -4.54
N LYS A 4 12.48 -7.70 -5.80
CA LYS A 4 13.44 -8.76 -6.12
C LYS A 4 14.90 -8.38 -5.85
N TYR A 5 15.28 -7.11 -6.07
CA TYR A 5 16.69 -6.72 -6.10
C TYR A 5 17.09 -5.74 -4.98
N ILE A 6 16.15 -4.97 -4.43
CA ILE A 6 16.45 -3.91 -3.48
C ILE A 6 15.93 -4.23 -2.09
N GLN A 7 14.66 -4.64 -1.98
CA GLN A 7 13.97 -4.86 -0.71
C GLN A 7 14.76 -5.75 0.25
N GLN A 8 15.33 -6.83 -0.24
CA GLN A 8 16.13 -7.78 0.57
C GLN A 8 17.37 -7.17 1.22
N HIS A 9 17.84 -6.02 0.73
CA HIS A 9 19.01 -5.31 1.27
C HIS A 9 18.64 -4.22 2.28
N LEU A 10 17.34 -3.94 2.47
CA LEU A 10 16.86 -2.97 3.45
C LEU A 10 16.79 -3.58 4.85
N ILE A 11 17.96 -3.86 5.43
CA ILE A 11 18.06 -4.51 6.73
C ILE A 11 17.75 -3.53 7.87
N GLN A 12 18.34 -2.35 7.84
CA GLN A 12 18.08 -1.29 8.82
C GLN A 12 16.71 -0.65 8.58
N PRO A 13 16.09 -0.08 9.62
CA PRO A 13 14.85 0.69 9.46
C PRO A 13 15.00 1.75 8.37
N THR A 14 14.24 1.62 7.27
CA THR A 14 14.38 2.44 6.07
C THR A 14 13.03 2.88 5.55
N PHE A 15 12.86 4.18 5.31
CA PHE A 15 11.72 4.71 4.55
C PHE A 15 12.09 4.80 3.08
N VAL A 16 11.26 4.19 2.24
CA VAL A 16 11.31 4.37 0.78
C VAL A 16 10.20 5.36 0.42
N ILE A 17 10.54 6.45 -0.22
CA ILE A 17 9.65 7.58 -0.52
C ILE A 17 9.54 7.82 -2.02
N ASP A 18 8.65 8.72 -2.44
CA ASP A 18 8.55 9.23 -3.82
C ASP A 18 8.22 8.15 -4.86
N TYR A 19 7.24 7.32 -4.54
CA TYR A 19 6.77 6.28 -5.45
C TYR A 19 6.21 6.86 -6.76
N PRO A 20 6.46 6.23 -7.91
CA PRO A 20 5.85 6.63 -9.18
C PRO A 20 4.32 6.64 -9.10
N LYS A 21 3.70 7.64 -9.73
CA LYS A 21 2.24 7.81 -9.74
C LYS A 21 1.51 6.56 -10.28
N GLU A 22 2.09 5.91 -11.27
CA GLU A 22 1.54 4.72 -11.91
C GLU A 22 1.44 3.51 -10.98
N LEU A 23 2.31 3.45 -9.96
CA LEU A 23 2.34 2.39 -8.94
C LEU A 23 1.52 2.73 -7.69
N SER A 24 0.90 3.91 -7.63
CA SER A 24 0.23 4.41 -6.43
C SER A 24 -1.11 5.06 -6.78
N PRO A 25 -2.11 4.27 -7.23
CA PRO A 25 -3.35 4.81 -7.81
C PRO A 25 -4.22 5.60 -6.82
N LEU A 26 -4.12 5.31 -5.53
CA LEU A 26 -4.91 5.96 -4.47
C LEU A 26 -4.17 7.10 -3.78
N ALA A 27 -2.86 7.26 -4.06
CA ALA A 27 -2.04 8.27 -3.41
C ALA A 27 -2.06 9.59 -4.18
N LYS A 28 -2.12 10.69 -3.45
CA LYS A 28 -2.01 12.04 -4.00
C LYS A 28 -0.63 12.26 -4.64
N TYR A 29 -0.58 12.95 -5.76
CA TYR A 29 0.70 13.32 -6.36
C TYR A 29 1.40 14.43 -5.56
N ASN A 30 2.72 14.45 -5.61
CA ASN A 30 3.52 15.51 -5.01
C ASN A 30 3.29 16.84 -5.73
N PHE A 31 3.09 17.91 -4.96
CA PHE A 31 2.79 19.24 -5.50
C PHE A 31 3.86 19.77 -6.47
N HIS A 32 5.14 19.50 -6.17
CA HIS A 32 6.27 19.99 -6.97
C HIS A 32 6.63 19.06 -8.14
N ASN A 33 6.26 17.77 -8.06
CA ASN A 33 6.55 16.79 -9.10
C ASN A 33 5.37 15.81 -9.28
N LYS A 34 4.53 16.05 -10.26
CA LYS A 34 3.34 15.23 -10.55
C LYS A 34 3.62 13.82 -11.05
N LYS A 35 4.89 13.43 -11.26
CA LYS A 35 5.27 12.06 -11.64
C LYS A 35 5.42 11.13 -10.45
N ILE A 36 5.56 11.69 -9.25
CA ILE A 36 5.70 10.94 -7.99
C ILE A 36 4.51 11.23 -7.07
N THR A 37 4.31 10.35 -6.08
CA THR A 37 3.25 10.48 -5.09
C THR A 37 3.80 10.76 -3.71
N GLU A 38 2.98 11.39 -2.86
CA GLU A 38 3.21 11.57 -1.42
C GLU A 38 2.94 10.26 -0.70
N ARG A 39 3.81 9.25 -0.96
CA ARG A 39 3.73 7.90 -0.41
C ARG A 39 5.07 7.48 0.14
N PHE A 40 5.04 6.75 1.24
CA PHE A 40 6.20 6.01 1.71
C PHE A 40 5.81 4.57 2.07
N GLU A 41 6.78 3.69 2.00
CA GLU A 41 6.76 2.38 2.63
C GLU A 41 7.91 2.29 3.61
N PHE A 42 7.65 1.66 4.75
CA PHE A 42 8.64 1.46 5.81
C PHE A 42 9.10 0.01 5.84
N TYR A 43 10.40 -0.17 5.72
CA TYR A 43 11.05 -1.49 5.68
C TYR A 43 11.97 -1.71 6.88
N VAL A 44 11.96 -2.94 7.40
CA VAL A 44 12.91 -3.41 8.40
C VAL A 44 13.23 -4.89 8.12
N ALA A 45 14.49 -5.27 8.18
CA ALA A 45 14.96 -6.64 7.94
C ALA A 45 14.44 -7.25 6.62
N GLY A 46 14.41 -6.45 5.54
CA GLY A 46 13.94 -6.85 4.24
C GLY A 46 12.42 -7.02 4.12
N LYS A 47 11.64 -6.65 5.14
CA LYS A 47 10.18 -6.77 5.17
C LYS A 47 9.53 -5.39 5.19
N GLU A 48 8.50 -5.19 4.37
CA GLU A 48 7.60 -4.05 4.47
C GLU A 48 6.77 -4.17 5.75
N ILE A 49 6.85 -3.16 6.60
CA ILE A 49 6.16 -3.10 7.89
C ILE A 49 4.98 -2.15 7.84
N ALA A 50 5.12 -1.04 7.11
CA ALA A 50 4.06 -0.06 6.97
C ALA A 50 4.06 0.57 5.57
N ASN A 51 2.89 1.03 5.15
CA ASN A 51 2.66 1.79 3.94
C ASN A 51 1.73 2.96 4.27
N ALA A 52 2.08 4.15 3.83
CA ALA A 52 1.31 5.35 4.10
C ALA A 52 1.38 6.32 2.93
N TYR A 53 0.31 7.09 2.75
CA TYR A 53 0.26 8.13 1.72
C TYR A 53 -0.76 9.21 2.05
N SER A 54 -0.57 10.38 1.43
CA SER A 54 -1.64 11.37 1.34
C SER A 54 -2.71 10.82 0.41
N GLU A 55 -3.95 10.74 0.90
CA GLU A 55 -5.06 10.20 0.13
C GLU A 55 -5.39 11.09 -1.07
N LEU A 56 -5.63 10.48 -2.22
CA LEU A 56 -6.14 11.18 -3.39
C LEU A 56 -7.61 11.53 -3.14
N ASN A 57 -7.90 12.81 -2.97
CA ASN A 57 -9.22 13.34 -2.64
C ASN A 57 -9.91 14.07 -3.81
N ASP A 58 -9.37 13.97 -5.02
CA ASP A 58 -9.97 14.48 -6.25
C ASP A 58 -10.70 13.35 -6.98
N PRO A 59 -12.05 13.34 -7.02
CA PRO A 59 -12.83 12.28 -7.64
C PRO A 59 -12.59 12.17 -9.16
N ILE A 60 -12.31 13.27 -9.84
CA ILE A 60 -12.08 13.28 -11.29
C ILE A 60 -10.74 12.57 -11.58
N GLU A 61 -9.67 12.95 -10.90
CA GLU A 61 -8.37 12.31 -11.07
C GLU A 61 -8.42 10.82 -10.65
N GLN A 62 -9.14 10.49 -9.59
CA GLN A 62 -9.30 9.10 -9.13
C GLN A 62 -10.02 8.26 -10.19
N TYR A 63 -11.10 8.78 -10.79
CA TYR A 63 -11.81 8.11 -11.87
C TYR A 63 -10.90 7.83 -13.07
N GLU A 64 -10.12 8.83 -13.52
CA GLU A 64 -9.17 8.66 -14.62
C GLU A 64 -8.11 7.57 -14.34
N ARG A 65 -7.64 7.48 -13.10
CA ARG A 65 -6.68 6.46 -12.70
C ARG A 65 -7.28 5.06 -12.71
N PHE A 66 -8.50 4.89 -12.23
CA PHE A 66 -9.20 3.62 -12.25
C PHE A 66 -9.49 3.15 -13.67
N MET A 67 -9.93 4.04 -14.55
CA MET A 67 -10.18 3.71 -15.96
C MET A 67 -8.91 3.23 -16.69
N LYS A 68 -7.73 3.71 -16.30
CA LYS A 68 -6.46 3.24 -16.87
C LYS A 68 -6.01 1.87 -16.35
N GLN A 69 -6.52 1.44 -15.20
CA GLN A 69 -6.07 0.20 -14.55
C GLN A 69 -6.96 -0.99 -14.81
N THR A 70 -8.22 -0.78 -15.14
CA THR A 70 -9.20 -1.86 -15.16
C THR A 70 -9.94 -1.94 -16.49
N THR A 71 -9.97 -3.18 -17.03
CA THR A 71 -10.86 -3.58 -18.12
C THR A 71 -11.98 -4.54 -17.64
N ASP A 72 -12.02 -4.84 -16.35
CA ASP A 72 -12.94 -5.77 -15.71
C ASP A 72 -14.20 -5.02 -15.25
N GLU A 73 -15.37 -5.42 -15.74
CA GLU A 73 -16.65 -4.75 -15.47
C GLU A 73 -17.02 -4.77 -13.98
N GLU A 74 -16.80 -5.87 -13.26
CA GLU A 74 -17.11 -5.96 -11.83
C GLU A 74 -16.26 -5.01 -11.00
N LYS A 75 -14.97 -4.91 -11.29
CA LYS A 75 -14.07 -3.95 -10.64
C LYS A 75 -14.43 -2.51 -10.99
N MET A 76 -14.94 -2.28 -12.19
CA MET A 76 -15.41 -0.95 -12.61
C MET A 76 -16.60 -0.49 -11.76
N VAL A 77 -17.57 -1.36 -11.48
CA VAL A 77 -18.73 -1.04 -10.63
C VAL A 77 -18.28 -0.65 -9.21
N LEU A 78 -17.41 -1.45 -8.58
CA LEU A 78 -16.88 -1.15 -7.26
C LEU A 78 -16.09 0.17 -7.21
N ASN A 79 -15.36 0.47 -8.28
CA ASN A 79 -14.64 1.72 -8.41
C ASN A 79 -15.57 2.94 -8.53
N LEU A 80 -16.73 2.80 -9.16
CA LEU A 80 -17.74 3.87 -9.27
C LEU A 80 -18.40 4.19 -7.92
N GLU A 81 -18.65 3.20 -7.07
CA GLU A 81 -19.15 3.43 -5.71
C GLU A 81 -18.14 4.23 -4.88
N PHE A 82 -16.85 3.90 -5.01
CA PHE A 82 -15.78 4.65 -4.34
C PHE A 82 -15.69 6.11 -4.84
N ILE A 83 -15.81 6.33 -6.16
CA ILE A 83 -15.84 7.69 -6.74
C ILE A 83 -17.03 8.47 -6.19
N THR A 84 -18.21 7.88 -6.17
CA THR A 84 -19.41 8.51 -5.61
C THR A 84 -19.20 8.93 -4.16
N ALA A 85 -18.55 8.09 -3.36
CA ALA A 85 -18.21 8.45 -1.98
C ALA A 85 -17.25 9.65 -1.91
N LEU A 86 -16.26 9.73 -2.79
CA LEU A 86 -15.34 10.88 -2.85
C LEU A 86 -16.05 12.18 -3.24
N GLU A 87 -17.08 12.12 -4.09
CA GLU A 87 -17.86 13.29 -4.52
C GLU A 87 -18.62 13.97 -3.37
N TYR A 88 -18.93 13.25 -2.29
CA TYR A 88 -19.48 13.84 -1.06
C TYR A 88 -18.49 14.75 -0.32
N GLY A 89 -17.23 14.69 -0.69
CA GLY A 89 -16.15 15.54 -0.16
C GLY A 89 -15.27 14.84 0.86
N MET A 90 -14.04 14.52 0.45
CA MET A 90 -12.99 14.01 1.34
C MET A 90 -12.02 15.15 1.68
N PRO A 91 -11.83 15.52 2.97
CA PRO A 91 -10.85 16.54 3.34
C PRO A 91 -9.42 16.03 3.11
N PRO A 92 -8.41 16.90 3.17
CA PRO A 92 -7.01 16.47 3.19
C PRO A 92 -6.79 15.43 4.28
N THR A 93 -6.37 14.24 3.90
CA THR A 93 -6.31 13.06 4.78
C THR A 93 -5.01 12.30 4.49
N GLY A 94 -4.38 11.79 5.53
CA GLY A 94 -3.28 10.82 5.43
C GLY A 94 -3.77 9.44 5.87
N GLY A 95 -3.43 8.42 5.08
CA GLY A 95 -3.68 7.02 5.38
C GLY A 95 -2.40 6.31 5.83
N LEU A 96 -2.51 5.40 6.80
CA LEU A 96 -1.41 4.57 7.27
C LEU A 96 -1.90 3.14 7.51
N GLY A 97 -1.26 2.17 6.86
CA GLY A 97 -1.39 0.74 7.15
C GLY A 97 -0.13 0.19 7.80
N ILE A 98 -0.29 -0.53 8.91
CA ILE A 98 0.81 -1.24 9.59
C ILE A 98 0.50 -2.73 9.61
N GLY A 99 1.43 -3.55 9.11
CA GLY A 99 1.33 -5.01 9.16
C GLY A 99 1.66 -5.52 10.57
N ILE A 100 0.64 -5.72 11.40
CA ILE A 100 0.81 -6.14 12.80
C ILE A 100 1.54 -7.47 12.91
N ASP A 101 1.22 -8.46 12.09
CA ASP A 101 1.91 -9.75 12.11
C ASP A 101 3.41 -9.60 11.80
N ARG A 102 3.75 -8.79 10.80
CA ARG A 102 5.16 -8.50 10.44
C ARG A 102 5.88 -7.73 11.54
N LEU A 103 5.18 -6.79 12.19
CA LEU A 103 5.72 -6.07 13.35
C LEU A 103 5.98 -7.04 14.52
N CYS A 104 5.04 -7.94 14.81
CA CYS A 104 5.22 -8.99 15.83
C CYS A 104 6.41 -9.89 15.49
N MET A 105 6.57 -10.30 14.22
CA MET A 105 7.72 -11.11 13.81
C MET A 105 9.04 -10.44 14.14
N ILE A 106 9.15 -9.13 13.91
CA ILE A 106 10.37 -8.36 14.22
C ILE A 106 10.60 -8.26 15.73
N LEU A 107 9.58 -7.87 16.49
CA LEU A 107 9.68 -7.68 17.93
C LEU A 107 9.98 -8.98 18.69
N THR A 108 9.52 -10.12 18.18
CA THR A 108 9.73 -11.44 18.79
C THR A 108 10.86 -12.24 18.14
N ASN A 109 11.57 -11.64 17.16
CA ASN A 109 12.63 -12.29 16.38
C ASN A 109 12.21 -13.61 15.72
N ASN A 110 11.00 -13.66 15.19
CA ASN A 110 10.45 -14.82 14.47
C ASN A 110 10.55 -14.61 12.95
N ASN A 111 10.99 -15.64 12.23
CA ASN A 111 11.14 -15.58 10.77
C ASN A 111 9.87 -15.98 10.00
N SER A 112 8.95 -16.68 10.64
CA SER A 112 7.72 -17.18 10.02
C SER A 112 6.49 -16.47 10.61
N ILE A 113 5.59 -16.04 9.72
CA ILE A 113 4.30 -15.45 10.13
C ILE A 113 3.43 -16.45 10.92
N ARG A 114 3.60 -17.76 10.70
CA ARG A 114 2.88 -18.80 11.43
C ARG A 114 3.21 -18.83 12.92
N ASP A 115 4.39 -18.34 13.30
CA ASP A 115 4.85 -18.37 14.68
C ASP A 115 4.26 -17.19 15.51
N VAL A 116 3.62 -16.23 14.83
CA VAL A 116 3.01 -15.06 15.47
C VAL A 116 1.49 -14.99 15.31
N ILE A 117 0.90 -15.87 14.50
CA ILE A 117 -0.55 -16.03 14.35
C ILE A 117 -1.06 -17.10 15.30
N LEU A 118 -2.10 -16.78 16.09
CA LEU A 118 -2.67 -17.70 17.08
C LEU A 118 -3.23 -19.00 16.47
N PHE A 119 -3.83 -18.95 15.29
CA PHE A 119 -4.44 -20.09 14.59
C PHE A 119 -4.00 -20.14 13.13
N PRO A 120 -2.73 -20.49 12.84
CA PRO A 120 -2.25 -20.53 11.47
C PRO A 120 -2.88 -21.69 10.70
N LEU A 121 -3.22 -21.42 9.42
CA LEU A 121 -3.67 -22.49 8.52
C LEU A 121 -2.48 -23.43 8.22
N LEU A 122 -2.63 -24.68 8.59
CA LEU A 122 -1.68 -25.74 8.30
C LEU A 122 -2.20 -26.63 7.16
N LYS A 123 -1.28 -27.26 6.41
CA LYS A 123 -1.68 -28.27 5.45
C LYS A 123 -2.34 -29.45 6.20
N PRO A 124 -3.46 -30.00 5.70
CA PRO A 124 -4.02 -31.23 6.27
C PRO A 124 -2.95 -32.32 6.30
N ASN A 125 -2.85 -33.01 7.41
CA ASN A 125 -2.06 -34.24 7.46
C ASN A 125 -2.65 -35.22 6.45
N LYS A 126 -1.81 -35.76 5.54
CA LYS A 126 -2.19 -36.81 4.61
C LYS A 126 -2.36 -38.11 5.37
#